data_eb3aebe19acaf7ecf0e56196c8d8d752
#
_entry.id   eb3aebe19acaf7ecf0e56196c8d8d752
#
_cell.length_a   1.000
_cell.length_b   1.000
_cell.length_c   1.000
_cell.angle_alpha   90.00
_cell.angle_beta   90.00
_cell.angle_gamma   90.00
#
_symmetry.space_group_name_H-M   'P 1'
#
loop_
_entity.id
_entity.type
_entity.pdbx_description
1 polymer ?
#
loop_
_entity_poly.entity_id
_entity_poly.type
_entity_poly.pdbx_seq_one_letter_code
_entity_poly.pdbx_strand_id
1 'polypeptide(L)'
;SFTPDEVCTLTIEFYRRNYIEGLFLSSGILHSPNYTMQLIYETLYKLRTEFHFQRYIHVKAIPGADQELIQRTGFLADRMSVNLELPTAEGLKKLAPHKNRKNILAPMRLVQSKMAENQNEVAVYRNAPRFVPAGQSTQMIIGATPETDFQIINVAESLYKKFELKRVFYSAFIHVNEDEHLPARTGDGPPLLREHRLYQADWLLRYYGFEAKELLSEKNPNFNVLVDPKCNWALEHLECFPVEVNRADYHMLLRVPGIGYKSAGRIVKARRMGTLDFTDLKKMGVV
;
A
#
# COMPACT_ATOMS: atom_id res chain seq x y z
N SER A 1 -23.24 14.38 -7.87
CA SER A 1 -21.81 14.50 -7.49
C SER A 1 -21.56 15.89 -6.91
N PHE A 2 -20.67 15.99 -5.94
CA PHE A 2 -20.29 17.27 -5.36
C PHE A 2 -19.47 18.11 -6.35
N THR A 3 -19.66 19.42 -6.31
CA THR A 3 -18.81 20.40 -6.99
C THR A 3 -17.51 20.64 -6.21
N PRO A 4 -16.45 21.20 -6.82
CA PRO A 4 -15.23 21.59 -6.10
C PRO A 4 -15.50 22.48 -4.89
N ASP A 5 -16.41 23.44 -5.01
CA ASP A 5 -16.75 24.37 -3.92
C ASP A 5 -17.46 23.68 -2.75
N GLU A 6 -18.36 22.77 -3.02
CA GLU A 6 -19.02 21.94 -1.99
C GLU A 6 -18.01 21.06 -1.26
N VAL A 7 -17.09 20.40 -1.98
CA VAL A 7 -16.03 19.59 -1.36
C VAL A 7 -15.12 20.44 -0.49
N CYS A 8 -14.72 21.60 -0.96
CA CYS A 8 -13.90 22.54 -0.19
C CYS A 8 -14.62 22.97 1.10
N THR A 9 -15.86 23.40 0.98
CA THR A 9 -16.68 23.84 2.14
C THR A 9 -16.82 22.73 3.17
N LEU A 10 -17.21 21.51 2.73
CA LEU A 10 -17.33 20.35 3.63
C LEU A 10 -16.01 19.99 4.30
N THR A 11 -14.91 20.01 3.55
CA THR A 11 -13.58 19.69 4.09
C THR A 11 -13.18 20.67 5.19
N ILE A 12 -13.36 21.96 4.95
CA ILE A 12 -12.99 23.00 5.92
C ILE A 12 -13.90 22.96 7.15
N GLU A 13 -15.20 22.78 6.98
CA GLU A 13 -16.13 22.67 8.10
C GLU A 13 -15.84 21.44 8.99
N PHE A 14 -15.56 20.29 8.39
CA PHE A 14 -15.21 19.09 9.14
C PHE A 14 -13.85 19.23 9.84
N TYR A 15 -12.89 19.87 9.18
CA TYR A 15 -11.60 20.16 9.79
C TYR A 15 -11.72 21.11 10.98
N ARG A 16 -12.46 22.22 10.86
CA ARG A 16 -12.69 23.19 11.94
C ARG A 16 -13.36 22.56 13.16
N ARG A 17 -14.22 21.56 12.93
CA ARG A 17 -14.90 20.80 14.00
C ARG A 17 -14.08 19.63 14.55
N ASN A 18 -12.84 19.45 14.12
CA ASN A 18 -11.96 18.33 14.47
C ASN A 18 -12.54 16.93 14.12
N TYR A 19 -13.38 16.84 13.09
CA TYR A 19 -13.90 15.55 12.60
C TYR A 19 -12.91 14.86 11.66
N ILE A 20 -12.03 15.62 11.01
CA ILE A 20 -11.00 15.10 10.11
C ILE A 20 -9.64 15.77 10.38
N GLU A 21 -8.56 15.03 10.16
CA GLU A 21 -7.19 15.52 10.21
C GLU A 21 -6.58 15.78 8.82
N GLY A 22 -7.20 15.24 7.79
CA GLY A 22 -6.79 15.35 6.39
C GLY A 22 -7.92 14.96 5.45
N LEU A 23 -7.63 14.98 4.16
CA LEU A 23 -8.58 14.66 3.10
C LEU A 23 -8.09 13.48 2.27
N PHE A 24 -8.95 12.48 2.03
CA PHE A 24 -8.81 11.54 0.94
C PHE A 24 -9.85 11.86 -0.12
N LEU A 25 -9.40 12.31 -1.30
CA LEU A 25 -10.27 12.69 -2.40
C LEU A 25 -10.24 11.64 -3.52
N SER A 26 -11.41 11.12 -3.84
CA SER A 26 -11.64 10.13 -4.89
C SER A 26 -12.93 10.44 -5.62
N SER A 27 -13.00 10.08 -6.90
CA SER A 27 -14.22 10.21 -7.71
C SER A 27 -14.37 9.00 -8.64
N GLY A 28 -15.61 8.69 -9.01
CA GLY A 28 -15.89 7.97 -10.25
C GLY A 28 -15.63 8.87 -11.45
N ILE A 29 -15.57 8.29 -12.65
CA ILE A 29 -15.39 9.07 -13.88
C ILE A 29 -16.69 9.78 -14.23
N LEU A 30 -16.64 11.12 -14.25
CA LEU A 30 -17.73 12.00 -14.70
C LEU A 30 -17.40 12.49 -16.11
N HIS A 31 -18.27 12.29 -17.06
CA HIS A 31 -18.10 12.65 -18.48
C HIS A 31 -16.84 12.06 -19.13
N SER A 32 -15.65 12.43 -18.65
CA SER A 32 -14.37 11.93 -19.15
C SER A 32 -13.31 11.88 -18.03
N PRO A 33 -12.23 11.10 -18.20
CA PRO A 33 -11.10 11.09 -17.26
C PRO A 33 -10.49 12.48 -17.05
N ASN A 34 -10.32 13.25 -18.12
CA ASN A 34 -9.75 14.60 -18.05
C ASN A 34 -10.67 15.56 -17.30
N TYR A 35 -11.96 15.55 -17.60
CA TYR A 35 -12.92 16.39 -16.89
C TYR A 35 -12.93 16.08 -15.38
N THR A 36 -12.97 14.81 -15.03
CA THR A 36 -12.94 14.40 -13.62
C THR A 36 -11.63 14.80 -12.93
N MET A 37 -10.50 14.61 -13.59
CA MET A 37 -9.20 14.98 -13.03
C MET A 37 -9.05 16.50 -12.90
N GLN A 38 -9.65 17.27 -13.82
CA GLN A 38 -9.71 18.73 -13.73
C GLN A 38 -10.49 19.19 -12.48
N LEU A 39 -11.66 18.60 -12.19
CA LEU A 39 -12.43 18.92 -10.98
C LEU A 39 -11.63 18.58 -9.69
N ILE A 40 -10.92 17.46 -9.69
CA ILE A 40 -10.03 17.09 -8.58
C ILE A 40 -8.92 18.14 -8.43
N TYR A 41 -8.26 18.52 -9.50
CA TYR A 41 -7.23 19.55 -9.48
C TYR A 41 -7.76 20.89 -8.94
N GLU A 42 -8.91 21.36 -9.42
CA GLU A 42 -9.55 22.59 -8.97
C GLU A 42 -9.87 22.56 -7.48
N THR A 43 -10.38 21.43 -6.99
CA THR A 43 -10.64 21.22 -5.56
C THR A 43 -9.37 21.39 -4.74
N LEU A 44 -8.28 20.70 -5.12
CA LEU A 44 -7.02 20.78 -4.39
C LEU A 44 -6.41 22.18 -4.48
N TYR A 45 -6.47 22.81 -5.65
CA TYR A 45 -5.99 24.16 -5.87
C TYR A 45 -6.69 25.15 -4.93
N LYS A 46 -8.02 25.16 -4.89
CA LYS A 46 -8.81 25.99 -3.98
C LYS A 46 -8.48 25.72 -2.51
N LEU A 47 -8.41 24.46 -2.11
CA LEU A 47 -8.04 24.09 -0.73
C LEU A 47 -6.68 24.65 -0.34
N ARG A 48 -5.67 24.58 -1.22
CA ARG A 48 -4.31 25.08 -0.91
C ARG A 48 -4.20 26.59 -0.98
N THR A 49 -4.82 27.24 -1.98
CA THR A 49 -4.62 28.68 -2.25
C THR A 49 -5.66 29.58 -1.58
N GLU A 50 -6.95 29.22 -1.63
CA GLU A 50 -8.05 30.05 -1.11
C GLU A 50 -8.34 29.73 0.36
N PHE A 51 -8.41 28.46 0.72
CA PHE A 51 -8.74 28.03 2.08
C PHE A 51 -7.50 27.79 2.96
N HIS A 52 -6.29 27.86 2.40
CA HIS A 52 -5.02 27.64 3.11
C HIS A 52 -4.99 26.33 3.92
N PHE A 53 -5.62 25.28 3.40
CA PHE A 53 -5.67 23.97 4.03
C PHE A 53 -4.31 23.26 3.89
N GLN A 54 -3.47 23.36 4.93
CA GLN A 54 -2.09 22.81 4.96
C GLN A 54 -2.01 21.41 5.58
N ARG A 55 -3.14 20.67 5.62
CA ARG A 55 -3.19 19.32 6.14
C ARG A 55 -2.98 18.30 5.04
N TYR A 56 -2.79 17.05 5.47
CA TYR A 56 -2.55 15.93 4.57
C TYR A 56 -3.68 15.75 3.55
N ILE A 57 -3.32 15.68 2.26
CA ILE A 57 -4.23 15.37 1.16
C ILE A 57 -3.72 14.13 0.42
N HIS A 58 -4.53 13.10 0.39
CA HIS A 58 -4.36 11.93 -0.44
C HIS A 58 -5.37 11.97 -1.59
N VAL A 59 -4.90 11.93 -2.83
CA VAL A 59 -5.74 11.99 -4.01
C VAL A 59 -5.66 10.69 -4.81
N LYS A 60 -6.79 10.25 -5.34
CA LYS A 60 -6.85 9.16 -6.31
C LYS A 60 -6.79 9.73 -7.72
N ALA A 61 -5.71 9.46 -8.43
CA ALA A 61 -5.59 9.83 -9.85
C ALA A 61 -6.54 9.01 -10.71
N ILE A 62 -7.10 9.65 -11.72
CA ILE A 62 -8.05 9.02 -12.64
C ILE A 62 -7.27 8.35 -13.77
N PRO A 63 -7.37 7.00 -13.95
CA PRO A 63 -6.74 6.31 -15.06
C PRO A 63 -7.23 6.85 -16.41
N GLY A 64 -6.28 7.12 -17.33
CA GLY A 64 -6.58 7.68 -18.64
C GLY A 64 -6.70 9.20 -18.69
N ALA A 65 -6.52 9.90 -17.56
CA ALA A 65 -6.44 11.35 -17.55
C ALA A 65 -5.09 11.84 -18.10
N ASP A 66 -5.10 13.09 -18.56
CA ASP A 66 -3.93 13.78 -19.08
C ASP A 66 -2.79 13.82 -18.06
N GLN A 67 -1.55 13.59 -18.55
CA GLN A 67 -0.37 13.51 -17.71
C GLN A 67 -0.04 14.84 -17.04
N GLU A 68 -0.28 15.96 -17.72
CA GLU A 68 -0.04 17.29 -17.16
C GLU A 68 -1.00 17.56 -15.98
N LEU A 69 -2.28 17.20 -16.11
CA LEU A 69 -3.25 17.31 -15.01
C LEU A 69 -2.85 16.47 -13.79
N ILE A 70 -2.41 15.23 -14.01
CA ILE A 70 -1.92 14.35 -12.95
C ILE A 70 -0.70 14.98 -12.26
N GLN A 71 0.25 15.52 -13.05
CA GLN A 71 1.45 16.16 -12.52
C GLN A 71 1.11 17.42 -11.71
N ARG A 72 0.29 18.31 -12.24
CA ARG A 72 -0.14 19.54 -11.53
C ARG A 72 -0.84 19.20 -10.20
N THR A 73 -1.70 18.19 -10.22
CA THR A 73 -2.38 17.71 -9.01
C THR A 73 -1.39 17.13 -7.99
N GLY A 74 -0.33 16.46 -8.44
CA GLY A 74 0.70 15.88 -7.58
C GLY A 74 1.48 16.92 -6.75
N PHE A 75 1.64 18.16 -7.24
CA PHE A 75 2.24 19.26 -6.47
C PHE A 75 1.32 19.83 -5.38
N LEU A 76 0.02 19.53 -5.43
CA LEU A 76 -0.96 19.97 -4.44
C LEU A 76 -1.30 18.87 -3.42
N ALA A 77 -0.95 17.64 -3.71
CA ALA A 77 -1.25 16.47 -2.87
C ALA A 77 0.00 15.99 -2.11
N ASP A 78 -0.23 15.42 -0.93
CA ASP A 78 0.84 14.75 -0.17
C ASP A 78 1.07 13.32 -0.66
N ARG A 79 0.00 12.63 -1.06
CA ARG A 79 0.04 11.29 -1.63
C ARG A 79 -0.87 11.17 -2.83
N MET A 80 -0.45 10.37 -3.80
CA MET A 80 -1.29 10.00 -4.93
C MET A 80 -1.44 8.49 -5.00
N SER A 81 -2.64 8.01 -5.31
CA SER A 81 -2.88 6.59 -5.60
C SER A 81 -3.43 6.40 -6.99
N VAL A 82 -3.02 5.30 -7.62
CA VAL A 82 -3.62 4.77 -8.84
C VAL A 82 -4.00 3.33 -8.53
N ASN A 83 -5.28 3.04 -8.45
CA ASN A 83 -5.72 1.71 -8.04
C ASN A 83 -5.54 0.69 -9.15
N LEU A 84 -4.85 -0.40 -8.83
CA LEU A 84 -4.72 -1.56 -9.72
C LEU A 84 -6.04 -2.33 -9.84
N GLU A 85 -6.85 -2.30 -8.79
CA GLU A 85 -8.13 -2.97 -8.58
C GLU A 85 -7.99 -4.50 -8.51
N LEU A 86 -7.46 -5.14 -9.53
CA LEU A 86 -7.32 -6.61 -9.60
C LEU A 86 -5.89 -7.01 -9.99
N PRO A 87 -5.36 -8.11 -9.44
CA PRO A 87 -3.98 -8.54 -9.65
C PRO A 87 -3.70 -8.99 -11.08
N THR A 88 -4.72 -9.54 -11.79
CA THR A 88 -4.56 -10.12 -13.13
C THR A 88 -5.24 -9.28 -14.22
N ALA A 89 -4.78 -9.46 -15.46
CA ALA A 89 -5.39 -8.80 -16.62
C ALA A 89 -6.76 -9.42 -16.95
N GLU A 90 -6.91 -10.72 -16.72
CA GLU A 90 -8.15 -11.46 -16.91
C GLU A 90 -9.23 -10.99 -15.94
N GLY A 91 -8.88 -10.88 -14.65
CA GLY A 91 -9.77 -10.35 -13.63
C GLY A 91 -10.19 -8.92 -13.95
N LEU A 92 -9.24 -8.08 -14.35
CA LEU A 92 -9.52 -6.70 -14.73
C LEU A 92 -10.47 -6.61 -15.94
N LYS A 93 -10.24 -7.44 -16.97
CA LYS A 93 -11.12 -7.51 -18.15
C LYS A 93 -12.55 -7.95 -17.81
N LYS A 94 -12.67 -8.88 -16.84
CA LYS A 94 -13.96 -9.41 -16.40
C LYS A 94 -14.78 -8.42 -15.59
N LEU A 95 -14.15 -7.78 -14.57
CA LEU A 95 -14.86 -6.98 -13.57
C LEU A 95 -14.71 -5.46 -13.75
N ALA A 96 -13.73 -5.01 -14.54
CA ALA A 96 -13.48 -3.60 -14.82
C ALA A 96 -13.09 -3.39 -16.30
N PRO A 97 -13.97 -3.72 -17.28
CA PRO A 97 -13.64 -3.76 -18.71
C PRO A 97 -13.19 -2.41 -19.28
N HIS A 98 -13.58 -1.30 -18.65
CA HIS A 98 -13.13 0.04 -19.03
C HIS A 98 -11.71 0.40 -18.56
N LYS A 99 -11.09 -0.46 -17.75
CA LYS A 99 -9.71 -0.32 -17.25
C LYS A 99 -8.81 -1.34 -17.93
N ASN A 100 -7.60 -0.92 -18.26
CA ASN A 100 -6.56 -1.82 -18.73
C ASN A 100 -5.24 -1.53 -18.00
N ARG A 101 -4.35 -2.50 -17.96
CA ARG A 101 -3.05 -2.35 -17.28
C ARG A 101 -2.24 -1.17 -17.78
N LYS A 102 -2.28 -0.86 -19.10
CA LYS A 102 -1.55 0.26 -19.66
C LYS A 102 -2.02 1.59 -19.06
N ASN A 103 -3.34 1.81 -18.99
CA ASN A 103 -3.93 3.03 -18.45
C ASN A 103 -3.70 3.18 -16.93
N ILE A 104 -3.48 2.08 -16.20
CA ILE A 104 -3.16 2.10 -14.77
C ILE A 104 -1.67 2.31 -14.53
N LEU A 105 -0.82 1.57 -15.25
CA LEU A 105 0.62 1.60 -15.03
C LEU A 105 1.30 2.86 -15.60
N ALA A 106 0.73 3.49 -16.63
CA ALA A 106 1.28 4.72 -17.19
C ALA A 106 1.28 5.89 -16.17
N PRO A 107 0.16 6.19 -15.47
CA PRO A 107 0.18 7.17 -14.38
C PRO A 107 1.13 6.79 -13.23
N MET A 108 1.24 5.50 -12.87
CA MET A 108 2.18 5.07 -11.82
C MET A 108 3.64 5.38 -12.21
N ARG A 109 4.02 5.15 -13.47
CA ARG A 109 5.36 5.49 -13.99
C ARG A 109 5.60 6.99 -13.99
N LEU A 110 4.60 7.76 -14.41
CA LEU A 110 4.67 9.22 -14.39
C LEU A 110 4.94 9.73 -12.97
N VAL A 111 4.16 9.26 -11.99
CA VAL A 111 4.33 9.66 -10.59
C VAL A 111 5.72 9.28 -10.09
N GLN A 112 6.20 8.06 -10.37
CA GLN A 112 7.54 7.61 -9.98
C GLN A 112 8.63 8.50 -10.58
N SER A 113 8.59 8.75 -11.90
CA SER A 113 9.56 9.61 -12.60
C SER A 113 9.58 11.01 -11.99
N LYS A 114 8.40 11.61 -11.78
CA LYS A 114 8.29 12.95 -11.20
C LYS A 114 8.75 13.01 -9.74
N MET A 115 8.52 11.97 -8.95
CA MET A 115 9.07 11.87 -7.59
C MET A 115 10.60 11.86 -7.61
N ALA A 116 11.23 11.09 -8.51
CA ALA A 116 12.69 11.03 -8.64
C ALA A 116 13.28 12.36 -9.12
N GLU A 117 12.67 12.99 -10.13
CA GLU A 117 13.05 14.34 -10.61
C GLU A 117 12.97 15.37 -9.47
N ASN A 118 11.85 15.40 -8.75
CA ASN A 118 11.60 16.37 -7.68
C ASN A 118 12.52 16.15 -6.46
N GLN A 119 12.92 14.92 -6.15
CA GLN A 119 13.93 14.68 -5.11
C GLN A 119 15.25 15.37 -5.45
N ASN A 120 15.69 15.34 -6.70
CA ASN A 120 16.89 16.03 -7.15
C ASN A 120 16.72 17.55 -7.10
N GLU A 121 15.56 18.07 -7.52
CA GLU A 121 15.26 19.51 -7.43
C GLU A 121 15.30 20.03 -5.99
N VAL A 122 14.63 19.33 -5.07
CA VAL A 122 14.58 19.70 -3.64
C VAL A 122 15.95 19.59 -2.98
N ALA A 123 16.81 18.67 -3.44
CA ALA A 123 18.18 18.57 -2.97
C ALA A 123 19.02 19.80 -3.34
N VAL A 124 18.77 20.40 -4.51
CA VAL A 124 19.45 21.60 -5.00
C VAL A 124 18.76 22.88 -4.50
N TYR A 125 17.43 22.93 -4.60
CA TYR A 125 16.62 24.09 -4.27
C TYR A 125 15.71 23.79 -3.07
N ARG A 126 16.15 24.20 -1.88
CA ARG A 126 15.46 23.89 -0.61
C ARG A 126 13.99 24.29 -0.58
N ASN A 127 13.60 25.33 -1.31
CA ASN A 127 12.24 25.86 -1.36
C ASN A 127 11.43 25.38 -2.59
N ALA A 128 11.96 24.43 -3.37
CA ALA A 128 11.23 23.86 -4.50
C ALA A 128 9.92 23.20 -4.02
N PRO A 129 8.81 23.35 -4.77
CA PRO A 129 7.56 22.66 -4.46
C PRO A 129 7.78 21.15 -4.40
N ARG A 130 7.16 20.50 -3.43
CA ARG A 130 7.28 19.05 -3.25
C ARG A 130 6.20 18.32 -4.03
N PHE A 131 6.59 17.36 -4.82
CA PHE A 131 5.69 16.48 -5.57
C PHE A 131 5.39 15.22 -4.75
N VAL A 132 4.12 15.02 -4.37
CA VAL A 132 3.61 13.90 -3.54
C VAL A 132 4.62 13.38 -2.50
N PRO A 133 5.02 14.20 -1.52
CA PRO A 133 6.12 13.86 -0.60
C PRO A 133 5.88 12.59 0.23
N ALA A 134 4.63 12.17 0.43
CA ALA A 134 4.28 10.91 1.06
C ALA A 134 4.24 9.71 0.07
N GLY A 135 4.59 9.95 -1.19
CA GLY A 135 4.73 8.94 -2.24
C GLY A 135 3.42 8.45 -2.84
N GLN A 136 3.53 7.39 -3.62
CA GLN A 136 2.37 6.78 -4.26
C GLN A 136 1.95 5.47 -3.60
N SER A 137 0.67 5.10 -3.82
CA SER A 137 0.07 3.85 -3.35
C SER A 137 -0.89 3.27 -4.37
N THR A 138 -1.32 2.03 -4.15
CA THR A 138 -2.35 1.36 -4.94
C THR A 138 -3.26 0.54 -4.04
N GLN A 139 -4.34 0.02 -4.62
CA GLN A 139 -5.28 -0.88 -3.94
C GLN A 139 -5.61 -2.05 -4.85
N MET A 140 -5.76 -3.24 -4.24
CA MET A 140 -6.28 -4.46 -4.87
C MET A 140 -7.47 -4.99 -4.09
N ILE A 141 -8.49 -5.46 -4.81
CA ILE A 141 -9.65 -6.15 -4.25
C ILE A 141 -9.30 -7.64 -4.16
N ILE A 142 -9.59 -8.24 -3.01
CA ILE A 142 -9.22 -9.63 -2.69
C ILE A 142 -10.46 -10.49 -2.59
N GLY A 143 -10.48 -11.59 -3.36
CA GLY A 143 -11.59 -12.54 -3.36
C GLY A 143 -12.71 -12.23 -4.37
N ALA A 144 -12.59 -11.17 -5.17
CA ALA A 144 -13.49 -10.91 -6.29
C ALA A 144 -13.17 -11.79 -7.51
N THR A 145 -11.97 -12.30 -7.61
CA THR A 145 -11.44 -13.15 -8.69
C THR A 145 -10.58 -14.26 -8.09
N PRO A 146 -10.33 -15.37 -8.85
CA PRO A 146 -9.77 -16.61 -8.30
C PRO A 146 -8.26 -16.58 -8.06
N GLU A 147 -7.62 -15.42 -8.10
CA GLU A 147 -6.18 -15.32 -7.88
C GLU A 147 -5.76 -15.85 -6.51
N THR A 148 -4.62 -16.53 -6.51
CA THR A 148 -3.98 -17.04 -5.30
C THR A 148 -3.25 -15.92 -4.55
N ASP A 149 -3.00 -16.11 -3.24
CA ASP A 149 -2.21 -15.16 -2.45
C ASP A 149 -0.79 -15.02 -3.01
N PHE A 150 -0.22 -16.09 -3.54
CA PHE A 150 1.09 -16.05 -4.21
C PHE A 150 1.12 -15.10 -5.40
N GLN A 151 0.08 -15.14 -6.25
CA GLN A 151 -0.05 -14.19 -7.37
C GLN A 151 -0.17 -12.76 -6.86
N ILE A 152 -0.98 -12.54 -5.82
CA ILE A 152 -1.21 -11.21 -5.23
C ILE A 152 0.08 -10.62 -4.66
N ILE A 153 0.83 -11.38 -3.84
CA ILE A 153 2.06 -10.85 -3.22
C ILE A 153 3.20 -10.68 -4.22
N ASN A 154 3.29 -11.51 -5.28
CA ASN A 154 4.24 -11.30 -6.37
C ASN A 154 3.96 -9.99 -7.13
N VAL A 155 2.68 -9.69 -7.38
CA VAL A 155 2.29 -8.40 -7.97
C VAL A 155 2.68 -7.25 -7.03
N ALA A 156 2.38 -7.36 -5.74
CA ALA A 156 2.73 -6.34 -4.76
C ALA A 156 4.25 -6.10 -4.69
N GLU A 157 5.05 -7.16 -4.61
CA GLU A 157 6.51 -7.08 -4.62
C GLU A 157 7.04 -6.40 -5.88
N SER A 158 6.49 -6.78 -7.05
CA SER A 158 6.85 -6.16 -8.33
C SER A 158 6.52 -4.67 -8.38
N LEU A 159 5.39 -4.26 -7.79
CA LEU A 159 4.99 -2.87 -7.70
C LEU A 159 5.92 -2.06 -6.77
N TYR A 160 6.32 -2.62 -5.63
CA TYR A 160 7.32 -2.00 -4.75
C TYR A 160 8.67 -1.82 -5.45
N LYS A 161 9.17 -2.86 -6.11
CA LYS A 161 10.48 -2.84 -6.78
C LYS A 161 10.50 -1.94 -8.03
N LYS A 162 9.40 -1.91 -8.82
CA LYS A 162 9.38 -1.21 -10.12
C LYS A 162 8.83 0.21 -10.07
N PHE A 163 7.93 0.52 -9.13
CA PHE A 163 7.26 1.82 -9.05
C PHE A 163 7.50 2.55 -7.74
N GLU A 164 8.34 2.00 -6.86
CA GLU A 164 8.68 2.58 -5.56
C GLU A 164 7.44 2.94 -4.72
N LEU A 165 6.39 2.12 -4.82
CA LEU A 165 5.18 2.32 -4.05
C LEU A 165 5.50 2.36 -2.54
N LYS A 166 4.81 3.23 -1.81
CA LYS A 166 4.91 3.26 -0.35
C LYS A 166 3.96 2.27 0.31
N ARG A 167 2.85 1.93 -0.35
CA ARG A 167 1.87 0.98 0.18
C ARG A 167 0.98 0.38 -0.92
N VAL A 168 0.69 -0.90 -0.75
CA VAL A 168 -0.42 -1.60 -1.40
C VAL A 168 -1.52 -1.78 -0.35
N PHE A 169 -2.74 -1.38 -0.67
CA PHE A 169 -3.92 -1.64 0.14
C PHE A 169 -4.63 -2.88 -0.40
N TYR A 170 -5.01 -3.76 0.50
CA TYR A 170 -5.83 -4.93 0.22
C TYR A 170 -7.23 -4.68 0.76
N SER A 171 -8.25 -4.97 -0.03
CA SER A 171 -9.64 -4.79 0.38
C SER A 171 -10.40 -6.07 0.09
N ALA A 172 -10.90 -6.72 1.13
CA ALA A 172 -11.73 -7.90 0.98
C ALA A 172 -12.98 -7.57 0.18
N PHE A 173 -13.30 -8.41 -0.79
CA PHE A 173 -14.51 -8.26 -1.61
C PHE A 173 -15.75 -8.41 -0.75
N ILE A 174 -16.65 -7.44 -0.86
CA ILE A 174 -17.96 -7.47 -0.21
C ILE A 174 -19.03 -7.60 -1.29
N HIS A 175 -19.84 -8.65 -1.19
CA HIS A 175 -20.93 -8.89 -2.12
C HIS A 175 -22.12 -7.97 -1.79
N VAL A 176 -22.34 -6.96 -2.62
CA VAL A 176 -23.38 -5.93 -2.39
C VAL A 176 -24.63 -6.17 -3.26
N ASN A 177 -24.43 -6.63 -4.49
CA ASN A 177 -25.48 -6.85 -5.49
C ASN A 177 -25.27 -8.18 -6.21
N GLU A 178 -26.33 -8.74 -6.76
CA GLU A 178 -26.29 -9.94 -7.59
C GLU A 178 -25.85 -9.56 -9.02
N ASP A 179 -24.77 -10.18 -9.49
CA ASP A 179 -24.26 -10.05 -10.85
C ASP A 179 -23.59 -11.37 -11.23
N GLU A 180 -23.87 -11.90 -12.40
CA GLU A 180 -23.34 -13.19 -12.87
C GLU A 180 -21.81 -13.24 -13.03
N HIS A 181 -21.17 -12.07 -13.15
CA HIS A 181 -19.71 -11.93 -13.27
C HIS A 181 -19.01 -11.95 -11.91
N LEU A 182 -19.74 -11.73 -10.82
CA LEU A 182 -19.22 -11.75 -9.46
C LEU A 182 -19.19 -13.19 -8.90
N PRO A 183 -18.31 -13.48 -7.94
CA PRO A 183 -18.32 -14.75 -7.24
C PRO A 183 -19.66 -14.93 -6.52
N ALA A 184 -20.16 -16.16 -6.48
CA ALA A 184 -21.37 -16.49 -5.72
C ALA A 184 -21.17 -16.09 -4.23
N ARG A 185 -22.26 -15.72 -3.57
CA ARG A 185 -22.24 -15.50 -2.12
C ARG A 185 -21.83 -16.80 -1.43
N THR A 186 -20.72 -16.72 -0.68
CA THR A 186 -20.36 -17.75 0.28
C THR A 186 -20.94 -17.37 1.63
N GLY A 187 -21.43 -18.36 2.38
CA GLY A 187 -21.99 -18.11 3.73
C GLY A 187 -21.01 -17.53 4.73
N ASP A 188 -19.70 -17.56 4.39
CA ASP A 188 -18.60 -17.14 5.26
C ASP A 188 -18.33 -15.61 5.28
N GLY A 189 -19.08 -14.83 4.50
CA GLY A 189 -18.89 -13.38 4.41
C GLY A 189 -17.61 -12.95 3.68
N PRO A 190 -17.16 -11.69 3.83
CA PRO A 190 -15.94 -11.18 3.21
C PRO A 190 -14.69 -11.93 3.70
N PRO A 191 -13.68 -12.16 2.85
CA PRO A 191 -12.46 -12.90 3.21
C PRO A 191 -11.49 -12.06 4.07
N LEU A 192 -11.94 -11.59 5.23
CA LEU A 192 -11.19 -10.68 6.11
C LEU A 192 -9.90 -11.29 6.65
N LEU A 193 -9.91 -12.60 6.98
CA LEU A 193 -8.68 -13.27 7.44
C LEU A 193 -7.63 -13.32 6.34
N ARG A 194 -8.04 -13.56 5.09
CA ARG A 194 -7.15 -13.53 3.93
C ARG A 194 -6.55 -12.14 3.71
N GLU A 195 -7.39 -11.09 3.80
CA GLU A 195 -6.93 -9.70 3.75
C GLU A 195 -5.89 -9.43 4.84
N HIS A 196 -6.17 -9.85 6.08
CA HIS A 196 -5.25 -9.69 7.21
C HIS A 196 -3.91 -10.42 6.98
N ARG A 197 -3.91 -11.66 6.47
CA ARG A 197 -2.69 -12.40 6.12
C ARG A 197 -1.87 -11.71 5.04
N LEU A 198 -2.53 -11.16 4.03
CA LEU A 198 -1.87 -10.36 3.00
C LEU A 198 -1.21 -9.10 3.57
N TYR A 199 -1.84 -8.39 4.49
CA TYR A 199 -1.22 -7.26 5.17
C TYR A 199 -0.01 -7.68 6.03
N GLN A 200 -0.08 -8.82 6.70
CA GLN A 200 1.06 -9.37 7.45
C GLN A 200 2.23 -9.70 6.50
N ALA A 201 1.97 -10.37 5.38
CA ALA A 201 2.98 -10.67 4.36
C ALA A 201 3.56 -9.40 3.72
N ASP A 202 2.73 -8.42 3.40
CA ASP A 202 3.16 -7.12 2.88
C ASP A 202 4.16 -6.42 3.81
N TRP A 203 3.93 -6.53 5.11
CA TRP A 203 4.87 -6.01 6.12
C TRP A 203 6.21 -6.73 6.09
N LEU A 204 6.21 -8.06 5.91
CA LEU A 204 7.43 -8.86 5.78
C LEU A 204 8.21 -8.49 4.52
N LEU A 205 7.54 -8.31 3.38
CA LEU A 205 8.16 -7.86 2.12
C LEU A 205 8.84 -6.50 2.27
N ARG A 206 8.16 -5.53 2.88
CA ARG A 206 8.64 -4.14 2.93
C ARG A 206 9.70 -3.87 3.98
N TYR A 207 9.65 -4.55 5.11
CA TYR A 207 10.45 -4.16 6.28
C TYR A 207 11.33 -5.26 6.84
N TYR A 208 11.11 -6.53 6.47
CA TYR A 208 11.84 -7.67 7.02
C TYR A 208 12.76 -8.35 6.01
N GLY A 209 12.75 -7.88 4.77
CA GLY A 209 13.60 -8.42 3.71
C GLY A 209 13.20 -9.81 3.25
N PHE A 210 11.92 -10.18 3.38
CA PHE A 210 11.38 -11.37 2.74
C PHE A 210 11.08 -11.10 1.27
N GLU A 211 11.16 -12.14 0.45
CA GLU A 211 10.65 -12.14 -0.91
C GLU A 211 9.34 -12.95 -1.00
N ALA A 212 8.50 -12.65 -1.98
CA ALA A 212 7.22 -13.33 -2.14
C ALA A 212 7.38 -14.84 -2.28
N LYS A 213 8.42 -15.29 -3.01
CA LYS A 213 8.75 -16.70 -3.22
C LYS A 213 9.26 -17.43 -1.97
N GLU A 214 9.70 -16.72 -0.94
CA GLU A 214 10.04 -17.31 0.35
C GLU A 214 8.80 -17.60 1.18
N LEU A 215 7.74 -16.81 1.03
CA LEU A 215 6.51 -16.91 1.81
C LEU A 215 5.51 -17.91 1.23
N LEU A 216 5.44 -18.00 -0.10
CA LEU A 216 4.50 -18.86 -0.83
C LEU A 216 5.13 -19.39 -2.11
N SER A 217 4.51 -20.44 -2.68
CA SER A 217 4.95 -21.07 -3.92
C SER A 217 3.74 -21.53 -4.75
N GLU A 218 3.97 -22.01 -5.97
CA GLU A 218 2.91 -22.61 -6.79
C GLU A 218 2.28 -23.86 -6.14
N LYS A 219 3.05 -24.60 -5.33
CA LYS A 219 2.56 -25.77 -4.60
C LYS A 219 1.72 -25.39 -3.39
N ASN A 220 2.13 -24.33 -2.66
CA ASN A 220 1.45 -23.78 -1.50
C ASN A 220 1.08 -22.33 -1.79
N PRO A 221 0.03 -22.05 -2.61
CA PRO A 221 -0.20 -20.73 -3.16
C PRO A 221 -0.98 -19.78 -2.24
N ASN A 222 -1.52 -20.25 -1.12
CA ASN A 222 -2.35 -19.45 -0.22
C ASN A 222 -1.81 -19.51 1.21
N PHE A 223 -1.97 -18.40 1.94
CA PHE A 223 -1.55 -18.30 3.33
C PHE A 223 -2.32 -19.26 4.24
N ASN A 224 -1.61 -19.75 5.24
CA ASN A 224 -2.17 -20.56 6.30
C ASN A 224 -3.22 -19.75 7.10
N VAL A 225 -4.37 -20.34 7.37
CA VAL A 225 -5.43 -19.71 8.16
C VAL A 225 -5.15 -19.76 9.68
N LEU A 226 -4.38 -20.77 10.15
CA LEU A 226 -4.12 -21.00 11.56
C LEU A 226 -2.97 -20.15 12.13
N VAL A 227 -1.90 -20.00 11.32
CA VAL A 227 -0.70 -19.27 11.74
C VAL A 227 -0.40 -18.09 10.83
N ASP A 228 0.33 -17.10 11.34
CA ASP A 228 0.74 -15.94 10.53
C ASP A 228 1.84 -16.32 9.52
N PRO A 229 2.04 -15.52 8.46
CA PRO A 229 2.99 -15.86 7.39
C PRO A 229 4.43 -16.07 7.86
N LYS A 230 4.88 -15.35 8.87
CA LYS A 230 6.24 -15.50 9.41
C LYS A 230 6.40 -16.78 10.22
N CYS A 231 5.39 -17.13 11.00
CA CYS A 231 5.36 -18.38 11.73
C CYS A 231 5.28 -19.57 10.77
N ASN A 232 4.46 -19.47 9.71
CA ASN A 232 4.38 -20.51 8.68
C ASN A 232 5.73 -20.74 8.01
N TRP A 233 6.43 -19.65 7.64
CA TRP A 233 7.78 -19.74 7.07
C TRP A 233 8.74 -20.48 8.02
N ALA A 234 8.73 -20.15 9.32
CA ALA A 234 9.60 -20.80 10.29
C ALA A 234 9.30 -22.29 10.45
N LEU A 235 8.03 -22.69 10.38
CA LEU A 235 7.63 -24.11 10.41
C LEU A 235 8.07 -24.89 9.15
N GLU A 236 8.15 -24.24 8.01
CA GLU A 236 8.64 -24.81 6.75
C GLU A 236 10.18 -24.82 6.66
N HIS A 237 10.88 -24.12 7.56
CA HIS A 237 12.34 -23.98 7.59
C HIS A 237 12.93 -24.33 8.95
N LEU A 238 12.53 -25.47 9.50
CA LEU A 238 12.99 -25.93 10.83
C LEU A 238 14.49 -26.15 10.88
N GLU A 239 15.16 -26.39 9.75
CA GLU A 239 16.61 -26.48 9.63
C GLU A 239 17.32 -25.17 10.00
N CYS A 240 16.64 -24.04 9.94
CA CYS A 240 17.17 -22.74 10.37
C CYS A 240 17.11 -22.52 11.89
N PHE A 241 16.48 -23.42 12.64
CA PHE A 241 16.21 -23.27 14.07
C PHE A 241 16.86 -24.37 14.90
N PRO A 242 17.27 -24.10 16.15
CA PRO A 242 17.18 -22.82 16.86
C PRO A 242 18.16 -21.76 16.35
N VAL A 243 17.80 -20.47 16.46
CA VAL A 243 18.63 -19.34 16.07
C VAL A 243 19.45 -18.85 17.26
N GLU A 244 20.77 -18.84 17.15
CA GLU A 244 21.68 -18.29 18.18
C GLU A 244 21.69 -16.76 18.12
N VAL A 245 21.01 -16.09 19.05
CA VAL A 245 20.80 -14.63 19.05
C VAL A 245 22.10 -13.82 19.16
N ASN A 246 23.13 -14.40 19.79
CA ASN A 246 24.43 -13.74 19.97
C ASN A 246 25.28 -13.72 18.69
N ARG A 247 24.96 -14.56 17.70
CA ARG A 247 25.74 -14.72 16.46
C ARG A 247 24.95 -14.41 15.19
N ALA A 248 23.65 -14.71 15.18
CA ALA A 248 22.80 -14.55 13.99
C ALA A 248 22.87 -13.11 13.43
N ASP A 249 22.85 -12.98 12.13
CA ASP A 249 22.75 -11.66 11.51
C ASP A 249 21.36 -11.03 11.74
N TYR A 250 21.24 -9.73 11.44
CA TYR A 250 20.03 -8.98 11.67
C TYR A 250 18.83 -9.55 10.89
N HIS A 251 19.05 -9.98 9.63
CA HIS A 251 17.99 -10.50 8.78
C HIS A 251 17.49 -11.87 9.27
N MET A 252 18.41 -12.72 9.77
CA MET A 252 18.01 -13.99 10.37
C MET A 252 17.22 -13.79 11.67
N LEU A 253 17.59 -12.81 12.49
CA LEU A 253 16.78 -12.44 13.67
C LEU A 253 15.38 -12.00 13.29
N LEU A 254 15.20 -11.26 12.18
CA LEU A 254 13.89 -10.87 11.67
C LEU A 254 13.03 -12.04 11.19
N ARG A 255 13.62 -13.21 10.90
CA ARG A 255 12.88 -14.41 10.50
C ARG A 255 12.31 -15.19 11.68
N VAL A 256 12.83 -14.95 12.89
CA VAL A 256 12.34 -15.62 14.10
C VAL A 256 10.95 -15.09 14.47
N PRO A 257 9.91 -15.95 14.60
CA PRO A 257 8.61 -15.56 15.12
C PRO A 257 8.72 -14.84 16.47
N GLY A 258 7.97 -13.78 16.70
CA GLY A 258 8.07 -12.94 17.90
C GLY A 258 9.16 -11.86 17.86
N ILE A 259 10.23 -12.00 17.07
CA ILE A 259 11.27 -10.98 16.95
C ILE A 259 10.91 -9.98 15.83
N GLY A 260 10.55 -8.76 16.22
CA GLY A 260 10.31 -7.65 15.32
C GLY A 260 11.58 -6.81 15.07
N TYR A 261 11.51 -5.83 14.17
CA TYR A 261 12.64 -4.97 13.82
C TYR A 261 13.22 -4.20 15.03
N LYS A 262 12.37 -3.78 15.98
CA LYS A 262 12.80 -3.13 17.22
C LYS A 262 13.58 -4.10 18.10
N SER A 263 13.06 -5.31 18.29
CA SER A 263 13.67 -6.37 19.09
C SER A 263 14.99 -6.83 18.47
N ALA A 264 15.03 -7.10 17.18
CA ALA A 264 16.24 -7.45 16.46
C ALA A 264 17.32 -6.35 16.60
N GLY A 265 16.93 -5.08 16.44
CA GLY A 265 17.85 -3.95 16.63
C GLY A 265 18.39 -3.83 18.07
N ARG A 266 17.56 -4.11 19.09
CA ARG A 266 18.00 -4.15 20.50
C ARG A 266 18.99 -5.29 20.74
N ILE A 267 18.70 -6.50 20.24
CA ILE A 267 19.58 -7.67 20.35
C ILE A 267 20.95 -7.35 19.74
N VAL A 268 20.99 -6.86 18.50
CA VAL A 268 22.26 -6.53 17.81
C VAL A 268 23.07 -5.47 18.54
N LYS A 269 22.41 -4.51 19.18
CA LYS A 269 23.12 -3.50 20.00
C LYS A 269 23.61 -4.08 21.32
N ALA A 270 22.76 -4.79 22.05
CA ALA A 270 23.05 -5.28 23.40
C ALA A 270 24.17 -6.34 23.40
N ARG A 271 24.18 -7.27 22.44
CA ARG A 271 25.20 -8.32 22.34
C ARG A 271 26.63 -7.80 22.10
N ARG A 272 26.78 -6.52 21.71
CA ARG A 272 28.10 -5.87 21.62
C ARG A 272 28.74 -5.58 23.00
N MET A 273 27.88 -5.50 24.01
CA MET A 273 28.30 -5.20 25.39
C MET A 273 28.51 -6.47 26.24
N GLY A 274 27.98 -7.59 25.80
CA GLY A 274 28.09 -8.88 26.49
C GLY A 274 27.22 -9.94 25.89
N THR A 275 27.42 -11.20 26.25
CA THR A 275 26.60 -12.33 25.82
C THR A 275 25.19 -12.20 26.45
N LEU A 276 24.15 -12.30 25.63
CA LEU A 276 22.77 -12.24 26.05
C LEU A 276 22.26 -13.63 26.45
N ASP A 277 21.54 -13.68 27.55
CA ASP A 277 20.77 -14.85 27.99
C ASP A 277 19.26 -14.64 27.78
N PHE A 278 18.48 -15.64 28.17
CA PHE A 278 17.01 -15.58 28.03
C PHE A 278 16.37 -14.51 28.94
N THR A 279 16.98 -14.21 30.09
CA THR A 279 16.51 -13.16 31.00
C THR A 279 16.69 -11.79 30.37
N ASP A 280 17.80 -11.57 29.67
CA ASP A 280 18.05 -10.32 28.93
C ASP A 280 17.06 -10.14 27.78
N LEU A 281 16.75 -11.21 27.06
CA LEU A 281 15.74 -11.17 25.98
C LEU A 281 14.36 -10.77 26.53
N LYS A 282 13.95 -11.32 27.66
CA LYS A 282 12.71 -10.92 28.36
C LYS A 282 12.71 -9.45 28.76
N LYS A 283 13.78 -8.95 29.38
CA LYS A 283 13.90 -7.53 29.76
C LYS A 283 13.83 -6.60 28.54
N MET A 284 14.29 -7.06 27.38
CA MET A 284 14.18 -6.31 26.12
C MET A 284 12.82 -6.38 25.45
N GLY A 285 11.87 -7.14 26.00
CA GLY A 285 10.54 -7.34 25.41
C GLY A 285 10.60 -8.22 24.15
N VAL A 286 11.50 -9.17 24.13
CA VAL A 286 11.63 -10.22 23.12
C VAL A 286 11.04 -11.50 23.71
N VAL A 287 9.72 -11.62 23.74
CA VAL A 287 8.97 -12.87 24.04
C VAL A 287 7.55 -12.69 23.57
#